data_0951f7d2d6ec7056e0cd9d01e1a11986
#
_entry.id   0951f7d2d6ec7056e0cd9d01e1a11986
#
_cell.length_a   1.000
_cell.length_b   1.000
_cell.length_c   1.000
_cell.angle_alpha   90.00
_cell.angle_beta   90.00
_cell.angle_gamma   90.00
#
_symmetry.space_group_name_H-M   'P 1'
#
loop_
_entity.id
_entity.type
_entity.pdbx_description
1 polymer ?
#
loop_
_entity_poly.entity_id
_entity_poly.type
_entity_poly.pdbx_seq_one_letter_code
_entity_poly.pdbx_strand_id
1 'polypeptide(L)'
;MQWKLRKRKGVTAMEEITASEVRARLAAGERAGRSFTLLDVREPDEVAADAIEGSQRIPLGEVVSRMGELDPARVTIVHCAAGIRSKRAIKALRRAGFTGELVNLTGGMKAWHKSAPAAPPASSPPPRDRS
;
A
#
# COMPACT_ATOMS: atom_id res chain seq x y z
N MET A 1 15.22 7.75 6.26
CA MET A 1 14.32 7.37 7.35
C MET A 1 14.08 5.87 7.32
N GLN A 2 14.22 5.27 8.46
CA GLN A 2 14.04 3.84 8.53
C GLN A 2 12.60 3.45 8.73
N TRP A 3 12.22 2.36 8.12
CA TRP A 3 10.89 1.81 8.28
C TRP A 3 10.85 0.93 9.52
N LYS A 4 9.85 1.15 10.35
CA LYS A 4 9.60 0.27 11.49
C LYS A 4 8.44 -0.62 11.13
N LEU A 5 8.75 -1.86 10.86
CA LEU A 5 7.76 -2.83 10.44
C LEU A 5 7.50 -3.82 11.55
N ARG A 6 6.28 -4.27 11.60
CA ARG A 6 5.90 -5.30 12.57
C ARG A 6 5.98 -6.65 11.94
N LYS A 7 6.60 -7.55 12.67
CA LYS A 7 6.66 -8.93 12.24
C LYS A 7 5.86 -9.77 13.21
N ARG A 8 5.19 -10.75 12.68
CA ARG A 8 4.50 -11.68 13.53
C ARG A 8 5.52 -12.55 14.21
N LYS A 9 5.21 -12.88 15.43
CA LYS A 9 6.09 -13.73 16.15
C LYS A 9 6.09 -15.13 15.61
N GLY A 10 7.24 -15.75 15.69
CA GLY A 10 7.32 -17.18 15.71
C GLY A 10 7.45 -17.89 14.41
N VAL A 11 7.38 -17.28 13.29
CA VAL A 11 7.61 -17.98 12.04
C VAL A 11 8.08 -17.01 11.02
N THR A 12 8.37 -17.51 9.85
CA THR A 12 8.59 -16.68 8.73
C THR A 12 7.36 -15.83 8.57
N ALA A 13 7.40 -14.66 9.10
CA ALA A 13 6.21 -13.83 9.18
C ALA A 13 6.23 -12.79 8.11
N MET A 14 5.05 -12.53 7.57
CA MET A 14 4.86 -11.46 6.64
C MET A 14 4.94 -10.13 7.37
N GLU A 15 5.70 -9.22 6.82
CA GLU A 15 5.77 -7.89 7.38
C GLU A 15 4.48 -7.14 7.07
N GLU A 16 4.04 -6.33 8.01
CA GLU A 16 2.78 -5.62 7.86
C GLU A 16 2.93 -4.17 8.29
N ILE A 17 2.09 -3.33 7.71
CA ILE A 17 2.02 -1.92 8.05
C ILE A 17 0.56 -1.53 8.12
N THR A 18 0.19 -0.65 9.03
CA THR A 18 -1.19 -0.22 9.14
C THR A 18 -1.47 0.96 8.22
N ALA A 19 -2.74 1.16 7.91
CA ALA A 19 -3.15 2.31 7.11
C ALA A 19 -2.76 3.62 7.79
N SER A 20 -2.89 3.68 9.10
CA SER A 20 -2.49 4.90 9.84
C SER A 20 -1.01 5.18 9.69
N GLU A 21 -0.19 4.14 9.70
CA GLU A 21 1.25 4.32 9.51
C GLU A 21 1.59 4.81 8.12
N VAL A 22 0.89 4.32 7.11
CA VAL A 22 1.10 4.81 5.74
C VAL A 22 0.68 6.28 5.65
N ARG A 23 -0.46 6.63 6.23
CA ARG A 23 -0.90 8.03 6.20
C ARG A 23 0.08 8.94 6.93
N ALA A 24 0.68 8.46 8.02
CA ALA A 24 1.70 9.25 8.72
C ALA A 24 2.91 9.50 7.84
N ARG A 25 3.32 8.52 7.05
CA ARG A 25 4.44 8.71 6.14
C ARG A 25 4.12 9.71 5.04
N LEU A 26 2.89 9.64 4.52
CA LEU A 26 2.45 10.60 3.52
C LEU A 26 2.40 12.01 4.11
N ALA A 27 1.93 12.13 5.35
CA ALA A 27 1.88 13.42 6.03
C ALA A 27 3.28 13.97 6.29
N ALA A 28 4.26 13.10 6.43
CA ALA A 28 5.65 13.50 6.63
C ALA A 28 6.37 13.84 5.32
N GLY A 29 5.68 13.77 4.20
CA GLY A 29 6.24 14.19 2.93
C GLY A 29 6.64 13.07 1.99
N GLU A 30 6.50 11.81 2.42
CA GLU A 30 6.78 10.70 1.51
C GLU A 30 5.68 10.59 0.46
N ARG A 31 6.00 9.98 -0.65
CA ARG A 31 5.05 9.85 -1.76
C ARG A 31 5.03 8.43 -2.28
N ALA A 32 3.83 7.90 -2.46
CA ALA A 32 3.65 6.63 -3.14
C ALA A 32 4.16 6.78 -4.58
N GLY A 33 4.91 5.79 -5.04
CA GLY A 33 5.54 5.85 -6.35
C GLY A 33 6.90 6.53 -6.34
N ARG A 34 7.35 7.02 -5.18
CA ARG A 34 8.65 7.66 -5.04
C ARG A 34 9.40 7.12 -3.84
N SER A 35 8.87 7.37 -2.65
CA SER A 35 9.50 6.90 -1.41
C SER A 35 9.29 5.42 -1.20
N PHE A 36 8.18 4.92 -1.68
CA PHE A 36 7.81 3.52 -1.60
C PHE A 36 6.86 3.21 -2.75
N THR A 37 6.72 1.93 -3.06
CA THR A 37 5.71 1.51 -4.03
C THR A 37 4.47 1.10 -3.27
N LEU A 38 3.33 1.56 -3.74
CA LEU A 38 2.05 1.13 -3.19
C LEU A 38 1.38 0.30 -4.28
N LEU A 39 1.36 -1.01 -4.09
CA LEU A 39 0.89 -1.94 -5.12
C LEU A 39 -0.53 -2.39 -4.83
N ASP A 40 -1.43 -2.03 -5.72
CA ASP A 40 -2.84 -2.40 -5.63
C ASP A 40 -3.07 -3.63 -6.50
N VAL A 41 -3.43 -4.75 -5.88
CA VAL A 41 -3.63 -6.00 -6.61
C VAL A 41 -5.09 -6.35 -6.83
N ARG A 42 -5.97 -5.35 -6.69
CA ARG A 42 -7.40 -5.53 -6.98
C ARG A 42 -7.63 -5.53 -8.49
N GLU A 43 -8.85 -5.86 -8.88
CA GLU A 43 -9.21 -5.86 -10.29
C GLU A 43 -9.41 -4.45 -10.82
N PRO A 44 -9.28 -4.23 -12.12
CA PRO A 44 -9.37 -2.88 -12.68
C PRO A 44 -10.67 -2.13 -12.35
N ASP A 45 -11.80 -2.82 -12.29
CA ASP A 45 -13.07 -2.17 -11.97
C ASP A 45 -13.11 -1.71 -10.52
N GLU A 46 -12.49 -2.45 -9.62
CA GLU A 46 -12.38 -2.03 -8.22
C GLU A 46 -11.53 -0.77 -8.12
N VAL A 47 -10.42 -0.78 -8.83
CA VAL A 47 -9.48 0.35 -8.81
C VAL A 47 -10.12 1.60 -9.44
N ALA A 48 -10.89 1.39 -10.50
CA ALA A 48 -11.56 2.51 -11.17
C ALA A 48 -12.58 3.18 -10.26
N ALA A 49 -13.20 2.41 -9.38
CA ALA A 49 -14.21 2.96 -8.47
C ALA A 49 -13.55 3.78 -7.36
N ASP A 50 -12.36 3.37 -6.90
CA ASP A 50 -11.73 4.02 -5.78
C ASP A 50 -10.31 3.50 -5.63
N ALA A 51 -9.34 4.38 -5.52
CA ALA A 51 -7.95 3.98 -5.40
C ALA A 51 -7.16 4.99 -4.58
N ILE A 52 -6.05 4.54 -4.04
CA ILE A 52 -5.14 5.44 -3.32
C ILE A 52 -4.25 6.10 -4.35
N GLU A 53 -4.13 7.40 -4.27
CA GLU A 53 -3.32 8.16 -5.21
C GLU A 53 -1.88 7.69 -5.22
N GLY A 54 -1.31 7.55 -6.41
CA GLY A 54 0.07 7.11 -6.56
C GLY A 54 0.24 5.62 -6.59
N SER A 55 -0.83 4.86 -6.48
CA SER A 55 -0.76 3.40 -6.53
C SER A 55 -0.34 2.89 -7.89
N GLN A 56 0.47 1.86 -7.87
CA GLN A 56 0.77 1.07 -9.05
C GLN A 56 -0.21 -0.09 -9.05
N ARG A 57 -0.80 -0.38 -10.20
CA ARG A 57 -1.91 -1.33 -10.28
C ARG A 57 -1.51 -2.54 -11.07
N ILE A 58 -1.48 -3.69 -10.42
CA ILE A 58 -1.23 -4.97 -11.08
C ILE A 58 -2.16 -5.98 -10.43
N PRO A 59 -3.17 -6.47 -11.15
CA PRO A 59 -4.09 -7.45 -10.55
C PRO A 59 -3.36 -8.68 -10.05
N LEU A 60 -3.89 -9.28 -9.01
CA LEU A 60 -3.28 -10.45 -8.40
C LEU A 60 -2.85 -11.51 -9.42
N GLY A 61 -3.69 -11.77 -10.40
CA GLY A 61 -3.39 -12.79 -11.40
C GLY A 61 -2.22 -12.46 -12.30
N GLU A 62 -1.73 -11.24 -12.29
CA GLU A 62 -0.65 -10.78 -13.15
C GLU A 62 0.61 -10.38 -12.41
N VAL A 63 0.60 -10.45 -11.06
CA VAL A 63 1.74 -9.89 -10.31
C VAL A 63 3.05 -10.61 -10.63
N VAL A 64 3.03 -11.91 -10.80
CA VAL A 64 4.26 -12.65 -11.06
C VAL A 64 4.78 -12.33 -12.46
N SER A 65 3.91 -12.37 -13.47
CA SER A 65 4.35 -12.10 -14.83
C SER A 65 4.81 -10.65 -15.01
N ARG A 66 4.33 -9.75 -14.18
CA ARG A 66 4.66 -8.33 -14.28
C ARG A 66 5.55 -7.84 -13.15
N MET A 67 6.15 -8.73 -12.38
CA MET A 67 6.96 -8.31 -11.23
C MET A 67 8.18 -7.49 -11.65
N GLY A 68 8.59 -7.57 -12.90
CA GLY A 68 9.66 -6.72 -13.42
C GLY A 68 9.32 -5.23 -13.40
N GLU A 69 8.04 -4.89 -13.24
CA GLU A 69 7.62 -3.50 -13.12
C GLU A 69 7.80 -2.96 -11.71
N LEU A 70 8.14 -3.81 -10.75
CA LEU A 70 8.34 -3.40 -9.36
C LEU A 70 9.82 -3.13 -9.13
N ASP A 71 10.10 -2.07 -8.40
CA ASP A 71 11.48 -1.70 -8.08
C ASP A 71 11.93 -2.43 -6.81
N PRO A 72 12.84 -3.40 -6.92
CA PRO A 72 13.26 -4.14 -5.74
C PRO A 72 14.08 -3.32 -4.74
N ALA A 73 14.56 -2.15 -5.14
CA ALA A 73 15.30 -1.28 -4.22
C ALA A 73 14.38 -0.43 -3.35
N ARG A 74 13.09 -0.49 -3.59
CA ARG A 74 12.10 0.31 -2.88
C ARG A 74 11.14 -0.62 -2.16
N VAL A 75 10.76 -0.24 -0.94
CA VAL A 75 9.75 -1.02 -0.21
C VAL A 75 8.46 -1.02 -1.01
N THR A 76 7.85 -2.19 -1.17
CA THR A 76 6.56 -2.32 -1.84
C THR A 76 5.51 -2.67 -0.79
N ILE A 77 4.56 -1.77 -0.62
CA ILE A 77 3.40 -2.02 0.25
C ILE A 77 2.31 -2.56 -0.65
N VAL A 78 1.86 -3.78 -0.37
CA VAL A 78 0.86 -4.46 -1.21
C VAL A 78 -0.48 -4.40 -0.53
N HIS A 79 -1.52 -4.02 -1.26
CA HIS A 79 -2.86 -3.97 -0.68
C HIS A 79 -3.93 -4.46 -1.65
N CYS A 80 -5.06 -4.80 -1.06
CA CYS A 80 -6.26 -5.18 -1.80
C CYS A 80 -7.47 -4.62 -1.05
N ALA A 81 -8.64 -5.22 -1.18
CA ALA A 81 -9.82 -4.68 -0.50
C ALA A 81 -9.78 -4.91 1.01
N ALA A 82 -9.45 -6.13 1.44
CA ALA A 82 -9.51 -6.50 2.85
C ALA A 82 -8.26 -7.19 3.39
N GLY A 83 -7.24 -7.38 2.57
CA GLY A 83 -5.97 -7.92 3.03
C GLY A 83 -5.71 -9.37 2.64
N ILE A 84 -6.61 -10.03 1.96
CA ILE A 84 -6.44 -11.44 1.61
C ILE A 84 -5.66 -11.62 0.32
N ARG A 85 -6.07 -10.94 -0.74
CA ARG A 85 -5.40 -11.05 -2.04
C ARG A 85 -3.98 -10.48 -1.98
N SER A 86 -3.78 -9.44 -1.17
CA SER A 86 -2.45 -8.86 -1.02
C SER A 86 -1.48 -9.85 -0.41
N LYS A 87 -1.94 -10.65 0.56
CA LYS A 87 -1.09 -11.67 1.16
C LYS A 87 -0.74 -12.75 0.14
N ARG A 88 -1.70 -13.12 -0.70
CA ARG A 88 -1.43 -14.09 -1.78
C ARG A 88 -0.42 -13.53 -2.77
N ALA A 89 -0.54 -12.25 -3.09
CA ALA A 89 0.40 -11.61 -4.01
C ALA A 89 1.81 -11.64 -3.45
N ILE A 90 1.95 -11.33 -2.16
CA ILE A 90 3.27 -11.34 -1.52
C ILE A 90 3.87 -12.74 -1.57
N LYS A 91 3.09 -13.75 -1.23
CA LYS A 91 3.58 -15.13 -1.28
C LYS A 91 3.99 -15.54 -2.68
N ALA A 92 3.19 -15.16 -3.67
CA ALA A 92 3.49 -15.49 -5.05
C ALA A 92 4.78 -14.80 -5.53
N LEU A 93 4.95 -13.55 -5.17
CA LEU A 93 6.14 -12.80 -5.54
C LEU A 93 7.39 -13.38 -4.88
N ARG A 94 7.29 -13.76 -3.62
CA ARG A 94 8.41 -14.41 -2.93
C ARG A 94 8.78 -15.73 -3.60
N ARG A 95 7.80 -16.52 -3.90
CA ARG A 95 8.03 -17.81 -4.58
C ARG A 95 8.66 -17.63 -5.94
N ALA A 96 8.30 -16.56 -6.62
CA ALA A 96 8.83 -16.28 -7.96
C ALA A 96 10.21 -15.63 -7.91
N GLY A 97 10.74 -15.36 -6.72
CA GLY A 97 12.10 -14.85 -6.59
C GLY A 97 12.24 -13.34 -6.49
N PHE A 98 11.14 -12.64 -6.31
CA PHE A 98 11.23 -11.19 -6.12
C PHE A 98 12.05 -10.90 -4.85
N THR A 99 13.11 -10.09 -4.98
CA THR A 99 14.04 -9.86 -3.88
C THR A 99 13.75 -8.60 -3.08
N GLY A 100 12.86 -7.74 -3.55
CA GLY A 100 12.55 -6.52 -2.85
C GLY A 100 11.76 -6.76 -1.57
N GLU A 101 11.71 -5.74 -0.73
CA GLU A 101 10.95 -5.82 0.50
C GLU A 101 9.46 -5.69 0.22
N LEU A 102 8.69 -6.62 0.74
CA LEU A 102 7.24 -6.66 0.54
C LEU A 102 6.55 -6.57 1.88
N VAL A 103 5.57 -5.67 1.99
CA VAL A 103 4.86 -5.42 3.23
C VAL A 103 3.36 -5.42 2.94
N ASN A 104 2.59 -6.08 3.76
CA ASN A 104 1.14 -6.13 3.58
C ASN A 104 0.48 -4.94 4.29
N LEU A 105 -0.40 -4.26 3.57
CA LEU A 105 -1.23 -3.23 4.19
C LEU A 105 -2.37 -3.90 4.92
N THR A 106 -2.30 -3.91 6.23
CA THR A 106 -3.26 -4.60 7.07
C THR A 106 -4.68 -4.08 6.81
N GLY A 107 -5.58 -4.97 6.47
CA GLY A 107 -6.97 -4.61 6.23
C GLY A 107 -7.28 -3.94 4.91
N GLY A 108 -6.27 -3.66 4.10
CA GLY A 108 -6.47 -3.14 2.74
C GLY A 108 -7.26 -1.84 2.68
N MET A 109 -8.03 -1.69 1.61
CA MET A 109 -8.83 -0.48 1.40
C MET A 109 -9.84 -0.23 2.51
N LYS A 110 -10.37 -1.28 3.10
CA LYS A 110 -11.30 -1.11 4.22
C LYS A 110 -10.63 -0.37 5.37
N ALA A 111 -9.43 -0.82 5.75
CA ALA A 111 -8.70 -0.17 6.82
C ALA A 111 -8.27 1.23 6.40
N TRP A 112 -7.92 1.40 5.13
CA TRP A 112 -7.54 2.70 4.62
C TRP A 112 -8.66 3.72 4.83
N HIS A 113 -9.89 3.35 4.49
CA HIS A 113 -11.01 4.26 4.68
C HIS A 113 -11.28 4.56 6.14
N LYS A 114 -11.16 3.56 7.00
CA LYS A 114 -11.34 3.77 8.43
C LYS A 114 -10.27 4.66 9.04
N SER A 115 -9.09 4.68 8.43
CA SER A 115 -7.97 5.48 8.92
C SER A 115 -7.97 6.89 8.38
N ALA A 116 -8.98 7.27 7.62
CA ALA A 116 -9.03 8.60 7.03
C ALA A 116 -8.73 9.64 8.11
N PRO A 117 -7.93 10.65 7.77
CA PRO A 117 -7.56 11.65 8.77
C PRO A 117 -8.82 12.35 9.28
N ALA A 118 -8.74 12.78 10.52
CA ALA A 118 -9.80 13.59 11.08
C ALA A 118 -10.01 14.82 10.20
N ALA A 119 -11.20 15.39 10.33
CA ALA A 119 -11.49 16.60 9.58
C ALA A 119 -10.36 17.61 9.79
N PRO A 120 -10.05 18.39 8.75
CA PRO A 120 -8.99 19.39 8.89
C PRO A 120 -9.30 20.32 10.04
N PRO A 121 -8.26 20.83 10.71
CA PRO A 121 -8.48 21.81 11.75
C PRO A 121 -9.30 22.98 11.24
N ALA A 122 -10.04 23.58 12.13
CA ALA A 122 -10.86 24.72 11.75
C ALA A 122 -10.03 25.84 11.12
N SER A 123 -8.78 25.92 11.49
CA SER A 123 -7.89 26.91 10.91
C SER A 123 -7.49 26.61 9.48
N SER A 124 -7.75 25.40 9.02
CA SER A 124 -7.42 25.05 7.63
C SER A 124 -8.51 25.59 6.73
N PRO A 125 -8.18 26.48 5.80
CA PRO A 125 -9.20 27.00 4.93
C PRO A 125 -9.70 25.91 4.01
N PRO A 126 -10.95 25.97 3.62
CA PRO A 126 -11.42 25.06 2.58
C PRO A 126 -10.68 25.38 1.29
N PRO A 127 -10.55 24.44 0.46
CA PRO A 127 -9.95 24.70 -0.83
C PRO A 127 -10.75 25.80 -1.48
N ARG A 128 -10.18 26.69 -2.02
CA ARG A 128 -10.82 27.82 -2.45
C ARG A 128 -11.32 27.80 -3.66
N ASP A 129 -12.09 27.82 -3.74
CA ASP A 129 -12.47 27.70 -4.67
C ASP A 129 -12.80 28.70 -5.22
N ARG A 130 -13.01 29.05 -5.01
CA ARG A 130 -13.24 29.67 -5.21
C ARG A 130 -13.42 30.30 -5.55
N SER A 131 -13.54 30.46 -5.72
CA SER A 131 -13.89 30.83 -5.89
C SER A 131 -13.90 31.25 -6.28
#